data_f1f448d2b210ea34e2d905e4d99e432c
#
_entry.id   f1f448d2b210ea34e2d905e4d99e432c
#
_cell.length_a   1.000
_cell.length_b   1.000
_cell.length_c   1.000
_cell.angle_alpha   90.00
_cell.angle_beta   90.00
_cell.angle_gamma   90.00
#
_symmetry.space_group_name_H-M   'P 1'
#
loop_
_entity.id
_entity.type
_entity.pdbx_description
1 polymer ?
#
loop_
_entity_poly.entity_id
_entity_poly.type
_entity_poly.pdbx_seq_one_letter_code
_entity_poly.pdbx_strand_id
1 'polypeptide(L)'
;GIVTPLSHSAFFKNARATVGIDLNKQLSPIYGLTFENMWSINTFESSAAFDASNLMLLHRINLNNVFCRYKGKPSLFEVEALAGFGWLHVNDAYYTNDGEKDGNWISSKVGLNLNFNLGEKKAWTIAVKPAILWNVTQFGEDNINFHSDQAAWEITAGVVYHFKNSNGKHYYSNGCSHADQIAALNATISSMEAEAAGKDRALQNAQKTISDLQKDLNDCKNKKVPTTTTQAV
;
A
#
# COMPACT_ATOMS: atom_id res chain seq x y z
N GLY A 1 -11.37 13.97 16.71
CA GLY A 1 -10.17 13.90 17.52
C GLY A 1 -10.11 14.91 18.63
N ILE A 2 -9.03 14.88 19.34
CA ILE A 2 -8.67 15.82 20.42
C ILE A 2 -7.23 16.26 20.22
N VAL A 3 -6.96 17.55 20.50
CA VAL A 3 -5.61 18.11 20.61
C VAL A 3 -5.46 18.77 21.98
N THR A 4 -4.29 18.62 22.62
CA THR A 4 -4.01 19.19 23.93
C THR A 4 -2.54 19.53 24.07
N PRO A 5 -2.17 20.67 24.70
CA PRO A 5 -0.78 21.03 24.94
C PRO A 5 -0.01 19.96 25.72
N LEU A 6 1.25 19.72 25.34
CA LEU A 6 2.12 18.73 25.98
C LEU A 6 2.60 19.20 27.36
N SER A 7 2.81 20.51 27.51
CA SER A 7 3.51 21.10 28.67
C SER A 7 2.64 21.42 29.88
N HIS A 8 1.32 21.18 29.82
CA HIS A 8 0.41 21.55 30.92
C HIS A 8 -0.22 20.33 31.57
N SER A 9 -0.19 20.30 32.91
CA SER A 9 -0.66 19.19 33.76
C SER A 9 -2.17 18.91 33.67
N ALA A 10 -2.96 19.77 33.02
CA ALA A 10 -4.42 19.63 32.90
C ALA A 10 -4.82 19.14 31.49
N PHE A 11 -4.42 17.92 31.15
CA PHE A 11 -4.66 17.30 29.85
C PHE A 11 -6.10 17.50 29.32
N PHE A 12 -7.11 17.12 30.08
CA PHE A 12 -8.51 17.23 29.64
C PHE A 12 -9.07 18.65 29.71
N LYS A 13 -8.56 19.50 30.58
CA LYS A 13 -9.04 20.89 30.74
C LYS A 13 -8.68 21.76 29.51
N ASN A 14 -7.52 21.50 28.94
CA ASN A 14 -7.00 22.24 27.78
C ASN A 14 -7.21 21.51 26.46
N ALA A 15 -7.88 20.36 26.49
CA ALA A 15 -8.15 19.57 25.30
C ALA A 15 -9.22 20.26 24.43
N ARG A 16 -8.94 20.33 23.13
CA ARG A 16 -9.85 20.86 22.10
C ARG A 16 -10.30 19.75 21.17
N ALA A 17 -11.55 19.75 20.83
CA ALA A 17 -12.08 18.85 19.81
C ALA A 17 -11.52 19.22 18.43
N THR A 18 -11.19 18.21 17.64
CA THR A 18 -10.71 18.39 16.26
C THR A 18 -11.50 17.50 15.30
N VAL A 19 -11.69 18.01 14.09
CA VAL A 19 -12.27 17.29 12.97
C VAL A 19 -11.37 17.51 11.76
N GLY A 20 -11.27 16.53 10.87
CA GLY A 20 -10.42 16.68 9.69
C GLY A 20 -10.75 15.71 8.58
N ILE A 21 -10.09 15.95 7.45
CA ILE A 21 -10.19 15.12 6.24
C ILE A 21 -8.78 14.78 5.80
N ASP A 22 -8.58 13.50 5.44
CA ASP A 22 -7.34 12.98 4.91
C ASP A 22 -7.54 12.47 3.48
N LEU A 23 -6.63 12.86 2.61
CA LEU A 23 -6.45 12.26 1.29
C LEU A 23 -5.18 11.41 1.30
N ASN A 24 -5.35 10.10 1.20
CA ASN A 24 -4.27 9.14 1.31
C ASN A 24 -3.90 8.58 -0.06
N LYS A 25 -2.61 8.61 -0.41
CA LYS A 25 -2.05 7.96 -1.60
C LYS A 25 -1.00 6.95 -1.19
N GLN A 26 -1.26 5.68 -1.43
CA GLN A 26 -0.26 4.63 -1.29
C GLN A 26 0.59 4.57 -2.56
N LEU A 27 1.90 4.67 -2.42
CA LEU A 27 2.88 4.68 -3.52
C LEU A 27 3.55 3.32 -3.70
N SER A 28 3.74 2.59 -2.60
CA SER A 28 4.28 1.23 -2.57
C SER A 28 3.68 0.45 -1.39
N PRO A 29 3.93 -0.84 -1.24
CA PRO A 29 3.48 -1.59 -0.04
C PRO A 29 3.97 -1.02 1.28
N ILE A 30 5.09 -0.30 1.26
CA ILE A 30 5.75 0.24 2.46
C ILE A 30 5.47 1.72 2.62
N TYR A 31 5.40 2.49 1.52
CA TYR A 31 5.44 3.94 1.54
C TYR A 31 4.17 4.58 0.99
N GLY A 32 3.67 5.58 1.67
CA GLY A 32 2.53 6.38 1.27
C GLY A 32 2.66 7.86 1.64
N LEU A 33 1.77 8.66 1.08
CA LEU A 33 1.61 10.08 1.38
C LEU A 33 0.20 10.34 1.88
N THR A 34 0.07 11.29 2.79
CA THR A 34 -1.22 11.82 3.27
C THR A 34 -1.20 13.33 3.16
N PHE A 35 -2.22 13.86 2.54
CA PHE A 35 -2.58 15.26 2.64
C PHE A 35 -3.70 15.36 3.67
N GLU A 36 -3.42 15.99 4.80
CA GLU A 36 -4.32 16.09 5.94
C GLU A 36 -4.71 17.53 6.16
N ASN A 37 -5.99 17.79 6.38
CA ASN A 37 -6.48 19.08 6.86
C ASN A 37 -7.31 18.87 8.13
N MET A 38 -6.84 19.44 9.23
CA MET A 38 -7.44 19.34 10.55
C MET A 38 -7.92 20.71 11.02
N TRP A 39 -9.11 20.76 11.60
CA TRP A 39 -9.69 21.95 12.19
C TRP A 39 -9.94 21.73 13.67
N SER A 40 -9.51 22.69 14.50
CA SER A 40 -9.87 22.73 15.91
C SER A 40 -11.23 23.41 16.05
N ILE A 41 -12.19 22.70 16.65
CA ILE A 41 -13.53 23.21 16.87
C ILE A 41 -13.52 24.11 18.12
N ASN A 42 -14.11 25.29 17.98
CA ASN A 42 -14.27 26.21 19.08
C ASN A 42 -15.18 25.62 20.16
N THR A 43 -14.62 25.39 21.33
CA THR A 43 -15.37 24.96 22.52
C THR A 43 -15.55 26.08 23.55
N PHE A 44 -14.92 27.25 23.35
CA PHE A 44 -14.96 28.41 24.24
C PHE A 44 -15.03 29.71 23.45
N GLU A 45 -15.93 30.57 23.75
CA GLU A 45 -16.16 32.01 23.48
C GLU A 45 -15.34 32.74 22.36
N SER A 46 -14.77 32.08 21.35
CA SER A 46 -14.21 32.76 20.19
C SER A 46 -15.32 33.08 19.18
N SER A 47 -15.13 34.15 18.40
CA SER A 47 -16.09 34.60 17.39
C SER A 47 -16.14 33.69 16.14
N ALA A 48 -15.15 32.78 15.98
CA ALA A 48 -15.03 31.87 14.85
C ALA A 48 -15.46 30.43 15.20
N ALA A 49 -16.08 29.72 14.24
CA ALA A 49 -16.48 28.31 14.41
C ALA A 49 -15.27 27.37 14.58
N PHE A 50 -14.14 27.74 14.02
CA PHE A 50 -12.87 27.01 14.09
C PHE A 50 -11.79 27.92 14.67
N ASP A 51 -11.08 27.44 15.69
CA ASP A 51 -9.96 28.17 16.28
C ASP A 51 -8.70 28.12 15.40
N ALA A 52 -8.47 26.99 14.78
CA ALA A 52 -7.30 26.77 13.95
C ALA A 52 -7.58 25.80 12.81
N SER A 53 -6.83 25.94 11.73
CA SER A 53 -6.75 25.03 10.60
C SER A 53 -5.30 24.61 10.40
N ASN A 54 -5.03 23.32 10.32
CA ASN A 54 -3.70 22.77 10.10
C ASN A 54 -3.69 21.90 8.83
N LEU A 55 -3.01 22.38 7.80
CA LEU A 55 -2.87 21.73 6.51
C LEU A 55 -1.50 21.07 6.42
N MET A 56 -1.43 19.76 6.28
CA MET A 56 -0.18 19.01 6.39
C MET A 56 0.05 18.06 5.22
N LEU A 57 1.31 17.89 4.85
CA LEU A 57 1.78 16.81 4.00
C LEU A 57 2.59 15.84 4.85
N LEU A 58 2.10 14.61 4.98
CA LEU A 58 2.67 13.58 5.82
C LEU A 58 3.19 12.42 4.99
N HIS A 59 4.40 11.98 5.28
CA HIS A 59 4.96 10.73 4.82
C HIS A 59 4.49 9.60 5.73
N ARG A 60 4.11 8.46 5.16
CA ARG A 60 3.70 7.26 5.91
C ARG A 60 4.57 6.08 5.55
N ILE A 61 4.98 5.33 6.55
CA ILE A 61 5.75 4.09 6.41
C ILE A 61 5.01 2.97 7.12
N ASN A 62 4.58 1.95 6.38
CA ASN A 62 3.93 0.77 6.94
C ASN A 62 4.97 -0.12 7.63
N LEU A 63 4.99 -0.10 8.95
CA LEU A 63 5.96 -0.82 9.78
C LEU A 63 5.77 -2.35 9.68
N ASN A 64 4.54 -2.84 9.55
CA ASN A 64 4.29 -4.27 9.36
C ASN A 64 4.97 -4.79 8.10
N ASN A 65 4.90 -4.03 7.00
CA ASN A 65 5.50 -4.45 5.72
C ASN A 65 7.02 -4.28 5.69
N VAL A 66 7.56 -3.35 6.49
CA VAL A 66 9.01 -3.21 6.69
C VAL A 66 9.57 -4.40 7.46
N PHE A 67 8.99 -4.73 8.63
CA PHE A 67 9.55 -5.74 9.54
C PHE A 67 9.09 -7.17 9.24
N CYS A 68 7.85 -7.36 8.78
CA CYS A 68 7.24 -8.68 8.58
C CYS A 68 7.16 -9.12 7.13
N ARG A 69 7.71 -8.35 6.19
CA ARG A 69 7.64 -8.53 4.74
C ARG A 69 6.19 -8.51 4.21
N TYR A 70 5.97 -7.77 3.16
CA TYR A 70 4.64 -7.67 2.52
C TYR A 70 4.17 -9.02 1.96
N LYS A 71 2.97 -9.45 2.35
CA LYS A 71 2.38 -10.75 1.99
C LYS A 71 1.41 -10.67 0.80
N GLY A 72 1.45 -9.59 0.02
CA GLY A 72 0.59 -9.40 -1.15
C GLY A 72 -0.81 -8.84 -0.83
N LYS A 73 -1.19 -8.78 0.45
CA LYS A 73 -2.48 -8.24 0.91
C LYS A 73 -2.33 -7.52 2.26
N PRO A 74 -3.21 -6.56 2.56
CA PRO A 74 -3.24 -5.89 3.86
C PRO A 74 -3.53 -6.86 5.00
N SER A 75 -2.85 -6.65 6.13
CA SER A 75 -3.14 -7.35 7.38
C SER A 75 -4.42 -6.82 8.02
N LEU A 76 -5.00 -7.56 8.96
CA LEU A 76 -6.15 -7.09 9.74
C LEU A 76 -5.78 -5.85 10.56
N PHE A 77 -4.61 -5.89 11.18
CA PHE A 77 -4.05 -4.79 11.95
C PHE A 77 -2.71 -4.38 11.37
N GLU A 78 -2.53 -3.08 11.16
CA GLU A 78 -1.31 -2.49 10.64
C GLU A 78 -0.95 -1.23 11.40
N VAL A 79 0.35 -1.04 11.59
CA VAL A 79 0.93 0.14 12.21
C VAL A 79 1.73 0.88 11.13
N GLU A 80 1.44 2.16 10.97
CA GLU A 80 2.22 3.05 10.10
C GLU A 80 2.86 4.14 10.96
N ALA A 81 4.14 4.41 10.75
CA ALA A 81 4.76 5.63 11.23
C ALA A 81 4.42 6.76 10.28
N LEU A 82 4.16 7.95 10.80
CA LEU A 82 3.93 9.14 10.01
C LEU A 82 4.81 10.29 10.51
N ALA A 83 5.26 11.12 9.56
CA ALA A 83 5.97 12.34 9.85
C ALA A 83 5.81 13.34 8.71
N GLY A 84 5.76 14.62 9.01
CA GLY A 84 5.69 15.66 8.00
C GLY A 84 5.59 17.06 8.55
N PHE A 85 5.36 17.98 7.62
CA PHE A 85 5.26 19.42 7.89
C PHE A 85 3.98 19.97 7.29
N GLY A 86 3.55 21.10 7.80
CA GLY A 86 2.35 21.76 7.34
C GLY A 86 2.28 23.24 7.70
N TRP A 87 1.17 23.81 7.32
CA TRP A 87 0.80 25.19 7.61
C TRP A 87 -0.33 25.19 8.63
N LEU A 88 -0.05 25.81 9.77
CA LEU A 88 -1.02 26.06 10.83
C LEU A 88 -1.47 27.51 10.74
N HIS A 89 -2.76 27.69 10.52
CA HIS A 89 -3.43 28.98 10.60
C HIS A 89 -4.32 29.00 11.85
N VAL A 90 -4.11 30.01 12.72
CA VAL A 90 -4.92 30.23 13.91
C VAL A 90 -5.77 31.47 13.71
N ASN A 91 -7.08 31.30 13.80
CA ASN A 91 -8.04 32.36 13.66
C ASN A 91 -8.22 33.10 14.98
N ASP A 92 -8.31 34.42 14.91
CA ASP A 92 -8.57 35.29 16.07
C ASP A 92 -7.58 35.00 17.22
N ALA A 93 -6.28 35.10 16.89
CA ALA A 93 -5.19 34.62 17.74
C ALA A 93 -5.15 35.36 19.08
N TYR A 94 -5.63 34.71 20.08
CA TYR A 94 -5.51 35.09 21.50
C TYR A 94 -4.04 35.20 21.98
N TYR A 95 -3.09 34.95 21.07
CA TYR A 95 -1.67 34.77 21.36
C TYR A 95 -0.72 35.76 20.68
N THR A 96 -1.19 36.69 19.86
CA THR A 96 -0.30 37.69 19.28
C THR A 96 -0.30 38.94 20.14
N ASN A 97 0.83 39.24 20.77
CA ASN A 97 1.04 40.47 21.54
C ASN A 97 0.96 41.77 20.71
N ASP A 98 0.82 41.66 19.40
CA ASP A 98 0.93 42.77 18.45
C ASP A 98 -0.43 43.21 17.84
N GLY A 99 -1.56 42.67 18.34
CA GLY A 99 -2.88 43.09 17.87
C GLY A 99 -3.29 42.59 16.50
N GLU A 100 -2.52 41.70 15.87
CA GLU A 100 -2.94 40.93 14.70
C GLU A 100 -3.89 39.81 15.11
N LYS A 101 -5.03 39.73 14.43
CA LYS A 101 -6.09 38.78 14.78
C LYS A 101 -5.79 37.34 14.36
N ASP A 102 -4.95 37.16 13.33
CA ASP A 102 -4.67 35.87 12.71
C ASP A 102 -3.17 35.56 12.75
N GLY A 103 -2.83 34.31 13.07
CA GLY A 103 -1.44 33.85 13.10
C GLY A 103 -1.17 32.72 12.11
N ASN A 104 0.02 32.73 11.52
CA ASN A 104 0.48 31.69 10.58
C ASN A 104 1.79 31.08 11.07
N TRP A 105 1.83 29.77 11.15
CA TRP A 105 3.02 29.01 11.60
C TRP A 105 3.30 27.85 10.66
N ILE A 106 4.56 27.44 10.63
CA ILE A 106 4.94 26.14 10.10
C ILE A 106 4.77 25.15 11.25
N SER A 107 4.00 24.09 11.01
CA SER A 107 3.80 22.98 11.93
C SER A 107 4.53 21.74 11.50
N SER A 108 4.92 20.89 12.44
CA SER A 108 5.45 19.55 12.20
C SER A 108 4.67 18.53 13.00
N LYS A 109 4.48 17.35 12.45
CA LYS A 109 3.78 16.22 13.09
C LYS A 109 4.61 14.95 12.98
N VAL A 110 4.69 14.22 14.09
CA VAL A 110 5.21 12.84 14.12
C VAL A 110 4.24 11.99 14.91
N GLY A 111 3.92 10.81 14.39
CA GLY A 111 2.95 9.94 15.05
C GLY A 111 2.87 8.54 14.47
N LEU A 112 1.81 7.87 14.84
CA LEU A 112 1.47 6.52 14.37
C LEU A 112 0.04 6.51 13.84
N ASN A 113 -0.22 5.66 12.84
CA ASN A 113 -1.56 5.24 12.46
C ASN A 113 -1.72 3.78 12.88
N LEU A 114 -2.69 3.51 13.73
CA LEU A 114 -3.11 2.17 14.12
C LEU A 114 -4.34 1.83 13.28
N ASN A 115 -4.14 1.03 12.24
CA ASN A 115 -5.12 0.75 11.20
C ASN A 115 -5.75 -0.64 11.41
N PHE A 116 -7.07 -0.68 11.55
CA PHE A 116 -7.87 -1.91 11.59
C PHE A 116 -8.61 -2.06 10.25
N ASN A 117 -8.11 -2.92 9.38
CA ASN A 117 -8.62 -3.16 8.04
C ASN A 117 -9.78 -4.15 8.06
N LEU A 118 -10.98 -3.69 7.72
CA LEU A 118 -12.23 -4.42 7.88
C LEU A 118 -12.67 -5.13 6.59
N GLY A 119 -13.35 -6.27 6.79
CA GLY A 119 -13.94 -7.06 5.72
C GLY A 119 -12.91 -7.86 4.90
N GLU A 120 -13.37 -8.74 4.04
CA GLU A 120 -12.52 -9.57 3.18
C GLU A 120 -11.75 -8.73 2.15
N LYS A 121 -12.41 -7.74 1.57
CA LYS A 121 -11.83 -6.83 0.56
C LYS A 121 -10.98 -5.72 1.15
N LYS A 122 -10.95 -5.56 2.48
CA LYS A 122 -10.22 -4.48 3.16
C LYS A 122 -10.53 -3.08 2.60
N ALA A 123 -11.82 -2.88 2.21
CA ALA A 123 -12.28 -1.62 1.64
C ALA A 123 -12.40 -0.50 2.67
N TRP A 124 -12.59 -0.86 3.93
CA TRP A 124 -12.75 0.05 5.05
C TRP A 124 -11.66 -0.17 6.08
N THR A 125 -11.17 0.92 6.64
CA THR A 125 -10.20 0.90 7.74
C THR A 125 -10.68 1.83 8.83
N ILE A 126 -10.68 1.34 10.08
CA ILE A 126 -10.77 2.20 11.25
C ILE A 126 -9.34 2.55 11.65
N ALA A 127 -9.04 3.83 11.73
CA ALA A 127 -7.72 4.33 12.08
C ALA A 127 -7.77 5.09 13.41
N VAL A 128 -6.84 4.80 14.31
CA VAL A 128 -6.57 5.60 15.50
C VAL A 128 -5.16 6.18 15.35
N LYS A 129 -5.04 7.49 15.49
CA LYS A 129 -3.82 8.22 15.14
C LYS A 129 -3.32 9.05 16.33
N PRO A 130 -2.52 8.49 17.22
CA PRO A 130 -1.76 9.26 18.19
C PRO A 130 -0.59 9.97 17.52
N ALA A 131 -0.42 11.26 17.79
CA ALA A 131 0.65 12.07 17.23
C ALA A 131 1.08 13.18 18.18
N ILE A 132 2.27 13.72 17.93
CA ILE A 132 2.76 14.95 18.55
C ILE A 132 2.90 15.98 17.43
N LEU A 133 2.36 17.17 17.69
CA LEU A 133 2.50 18.34 16.83
C LEU A 133 3.43 19.33 17.48
N TRP A 134 4.18 20.06 16.65
CA TRP A 134 4.96 21.23 17.04
C TRP A 134 4.63 22.42 16.15
N ASN A 135 4.54 23.59 16.76
CA ASN A 135 4.66 24.85 16.04
C ASN A 135 6.16 25.15 15.94
N VAL A 136 6.71 25.06 14.74
CA VAL A 136 8.16 25.05 14.55
C VAL A 136 8.71 26.46 14.39
N THR A 137 7.98 27.32 13.69
CA THR A 137 8.35 28.73 13.50
C THR A 137 7.13 29.53 13.03
N GLN A 138 7.09 30.79 13.36
CA GLN A 138 6.13 31.73 12.76
C GLN A 138 6.59 32.12 11.36
N PHE A 139 5.66 32.39 10.46
CA PHE A 139 6.01 32.89 9.12
C PHE A 139 6.72 34.25 9.24
N GLY A 140 7.93 34.32 8.66
CA GLY A 140 8.78 35.50 8.73
C GLY A 140 9.90 35.44 9.76
N GLU A 141 9.96 34.39 10.57
CA GLU A 141 11.09 34.12 11.49
C GLU A 141 12.08 33.14 10.86
N ASP A 142 13.38 33.43 11.04
CA ASP A 142 14.47 32.63 10.45
C ASP A 142 14.84 31.38 11.27
N ASN A 143 14.27 31.19 12.47
CA ASN A 143 14.65 30.14 13.38
C ASN A 143 13.60 29.04 13.48
N ILE A 144 14.01 27.80 13.14
CA ILE A 144 13.22 26.60 13.35
C ILE A 144 13.53 26.03 14.74
N ASN A 145 12.54 25.97 15.61
CA ASN A 145 12.69 25.49 16.98
C ASN A 145 11.64 24.41 17.30
N PHE A 146 12.11 23.31 17.90
CA PHE A 146 11.24 22.23 18.44
C PHE A 146 11.20 22.31 19.94
N HIS A 147 10.47 23.28 20.48
CA HIS A 147 10.30 23.43 21.92
C HIS A 147 9.14 22.57 22.43
N SER A 148 9.32 21.92 23.56
CA SER A 148 8.29 21.08 24.18
C SER A 148 7.07 21.85 24.68
N ASP A 149 7.24 23.13 25.00
CA ASP A 149 6.16 24.06 25.37
C ASP A 149 5.27 24.47 24.20
N GLN A 150 5.78 24.33 22.97
CA GLN A 150 5.04 24.54 21.72
C GLN A 150 4.53 23.22 21.12
N ALA A 151 4.67 22.13 21.85
CA ALA A 151 4.20 20.81 21.42
C ALA A 151 2.79 20.52 21.93
N ALA A 152 2.04 19.77 21.16
CA ALA A 152 0.70 19.31 21.51
C ALA A 152 0.56 17.81 21.21
N TRP A 153 -0.14 17.10 22.08
CA TRP A 153 -0.65 15.79 21.80
C TRP A 153 -1.89 15.89 20.92
N GLU A 154 -1.95 15.07 19.88
CA GLU A 154 -3.13 14.87 19.05
C GLU A 154 -3.50 13.40 19.06
N ILE A 155 -4.77 13.10 19.32
CA ILE A 155 -5.32 11.75 19.19
C ILE A 155 -6.57 11.86 18.34
N THR A 156 -6.55 11.27 17.15
CA THR A 156 -7.69 11.24 16.25
C THR A 156 -8.14 9.81 16.01
N ALA A 157 -9.43 9.64 15.76
CA ALA A 157 -9.99 8.39 15.28
C ALA A 157 -10.85 8.69 14.05
N GLY A 158 -10.76 7.85 13.04
CA GLY A 158 -11.46 8.07 11.78
C GLY A 158 -11.72 6.79 11.01
N VAL A 159 -12.49 6.96 9.95
CA VAL A 159 -12.80 5.88 9.01
C VAL A 159 -12.19 6.23 7.66
N VAL A 160 -11.45 5.29 7.09
CA VAL A 160 -10.83 5.42 5.76
C VAL A 160 -11.54 4.49 4.80
N TYR A 161 -11.91 5.02 3.64
CA TYR A 161 -12.45 4.25 2.53
C TYR A 161 -11.43 4.16 1.39
N HIS A 162 -11.15 2.95 0.94
CA HIS A 162 -10.21 2.67 -0.15
C HIS A 162 -10.95 2.61 -1.50
N PHE A 163 -10.76 3.66 -2.32
CA PHE A 163 -11.42 3.76 -3.63
C PHE A 163 -10.86 2.74 -4.64
N LYS A 164 -11.75 2.21 -5.51
CA LYS A 164 -11.50 1.40 -6.71
C LYS A 164 -10.77 0.06 -6.53
N ASN A 165 -9.78 -0.06 -5.68
CA ASN A 165 -8.98 -1.28 -5.54
C ASN A 165 -8.96 -1.81 -4.11
N SER A 166 -10.12 -1.76 -3.51
CA SER A 166 -10.39 -2.38 -2.23
C SER A 166 -10.36 -3.91 -2.25
N ASN A 167 -9.85 -4.52 -3.31
CA ASN A 167 -9.73 -5.97 -3.47
C ASN A 167 -8.51 -6.56 -2.73
N GLY A 168 -8.24 -6.06 -1.54
CA GLY A 168 -7.18 -6.56 -0.68
C GLY A 168 -5.78 -6.06 -1.03
N LYS A 169 -5.67 -4.93 -1.73
CA LYS A 169 -4.38 -4.31 -2.08
C LYS A 169 -4.26 -2.94 -1.42
N HIS A 170 -3.09 -2.62 -0.87
CA HIS A 170 -2.81 -1.31 -0.30
C HIS A 170 -2.48 -0.25 -1.34
N TYR A 171 -1.99 -0.65 -2.49
CA TYR A 171 -1.55 0.28 -3.52
C TYR A 171 -2.08 -0.12 -4.88
N TYR A 172 -2.27 0.87 -5.70
CA TYR A 172 -2.63 0.70 -7.09
C TYR A 172 -1.35 0.59 -7.92
N SER A 173 -1.09 -0.57 -8.50
CA SER A 173 -0.08 -0.71 -9.54
C SER A 173 -0.74 -0.55 -10.90
N ASN A 174 -0.35 0.47 -11.65
CA ASN A 174 -0.77 0.68 -13.05
C ASN A 174 -0.03 -0.26 -14.02
N GLY A 175 0.59 -1.27 -13.55
CA GLY A 175 1.33 -2.24 -14.37
C GLY A 175 1.01 -3.64 -13.90
N CYS A 176 1.20 -4.60 -14.78
CA CYS A 176 1.12 -6.02 -14.44
C CYS A 176 1.79 -6.25 -13.09
N SER A 177 1.04 -6.67 -12.10
CA SER A 177 1.67 -7.07 -10.85
C SER A 177 2.64 -8.19 -11.20
N HIS A 178 3.80 -8.24 -10.56
CA HIS A 178 4.72 -9.37 -10.79
C HIS A 178 4.02 -10.71 -10.58
N ALA A 179 2.98 -10.76 -9.75
CA ALA A 179 2.14 -11.94 -9.57
C ALA A 179 1.37 -12.31 -10.85
N ASP A 180 0.82 -11.33 -11.57
CA ASP A 180 0.12 -11.57 -12.84
C ASP A 180 1.09 -12.00 -13.94
N GLN A 181 2.31 -11.43 -13.97
CA GLN A 181 3.39 -11.85 -14.86
C GLN A 181 3.86 -13.28 -14.54
N ILE A 182 4.05 -13.60 -13.27
CA ILE A 182 4.41 -14.94 -12.80
C ILE A 182 3.31 -15.93 -13.15
N ALA A 183 2.03 -15.59 -12.97
CA ALA A 183 0.91 -16.45 -13.33
C ALA A 183 0.85 -16.69 -14.86
N ALA A 184 1.05 -15.65 -15.66
CA ALA A 184 1.11 -15.77 -17.12
C ALA A 184 2.29 -16.61 -17.59
N LEU A 185 3.48 -16.41 -17.00
CA LEU A 185 4.67 -17.22 -17.29
C LEU A 185 4.48 -18.68 -16.90
N ASN A 186 3.91 -18.97 -15.74
CA ASN A 186 3.62 -20.34 -15.31
C ASN A 186 2.60 -21.03 -16.24
N ALA A 187 1.57 -20.31 -16.69
CA ALA A 187 0.63 -20.85 -17.69
C ALA A 187 1.34 -21.16 -19.02
N THR A 188 2.26 -20.31 -19.44
CA THR A 188 3.07 -20.55 -20.66
C THR A 188 3.98 -21.76 -20.49
N ILE A 189 4.65 -21.89 -19.34
CA ILE A 189 5.50 -23.05 -19.02
C ILE A 189 4.67 -24.34 -19.07
N SER A 190 3.51 -24.37 -18.41
CA SER A 190 2.64 -25.57 -18.42
C SER A 190 2.15 -25.92 -19.82
N SER A 191 1.87 -24.93 -20.66
CA SER A 191 1.50 -25.15 -22.08
C SER A 191 2.66 -25.74 -22.88
N MET A 192 3.88 -25.23 -22.69
CA MET A 192 5.07 -25.75 -23.38
C MET A 192 5.43 -27.16 -22.91
N GLU A 193 5.26 -27.46 -21.63
CA GLU A 193 5.46 -28.82 -21.08
C GLU A 193 4.47 -29.83 -21.69
N ALA A 194 3.20 -29.43 -21.84
CA ALA A 194 2.19 -30.28 -22.49
C ALA A 194 2.49 -30.50 -23.97
N GLU A 195 2.98 -29.47 -24.66
CA GLU A 195 3.40 -29.58 -26.08
C GLU A 195 4.63 -30.50 -26.22
N ALA A 196 5.63 -30.34 -25.36
CA ALA A 196 6.83 -31.19 -25.33
C ALA A 196 6.45 -32.67 -25.12
N ALA A 197 5.58 -32.95 -24.12
CA ALA A 197 5.09 -34.30 -23.87
C ALA A 197 4.31 -34.86 -25.05
N GLY A 198 3.56 -34.03 -25.80
CA GLY A 198 2.91 -34.43 -27.05
C GLY A 198 3.90 -34.81 -28.16
N LYS A 199 4.95 -34.02 -28.33
CA LYS A 199 6.03 -34.30 -29.29
C LYS A 199 6.81 -35.55 -28.96
N ASP A 200 7.09 -35.79 -27.67
CA ASP A 200 7.77 -37.01 -27.21
C ASP A 200 6.96 -38.28 -27.50
N ARG A 201 5.64 -38.23 -27.30
CA ARG A 201 4.75 -39.34 -27.66
C ARG A 201 4.73 -39.58 -29.18
N ALA A 202 4.68 -38.52 -29.99
CA ALA A 202 4.73 -38.63 -31.43
C ALA A 202 6.06 -39.21 -31.90
N LEU A 203 7.17 -38.82 -31.30
CA LEU A 203 8.50 -39.35 -31.57
C LEU A 203 8.61 -40.83 -31.25
N GLN A 204 8.11 -41.26 -30.06
CA GLN A 204 8.06 -42.67 -29.66
C GLN A 204 7.23 -43.52 -30.66
N ASN A 205 6.08 -43.00 -31.08
CA ASN A 205 5.24 -43.70 -32.06
C ASN A 205 5.94 -43.82 -33.44
N ALA A 206 6.61 -42.76 -33.89
CA ALA A 206 7.38 -42.78 -35.12
C ALA A 206 8.54 -43.77 -35.05
N GLN A 207 9.27 -43.81 -33.93
CA GLN A 207 10.37 -44.79 -33.70
C GLN A 207 9.85 -46.21 -33.73
N LYS A 208 8.68 -46.46 -33.10
CA LYS A 208 8.03 -47.79 -33.16
C LYS A 208 7.67 -48.18 -34.58
N THR A 209 7.06 -47.26 -35.33
CA THR A 209 6.70 -47.49 -36.75
C THR A 209 7.94 -47.78 -37.58
N ILE A 210 9.04 -47.05 -37.41
CA ILE A 210 10.30 -47.30 -38.10
C ILE A 210 10.84 -48.71 -37.79
N SER A 211 10.82 -49.11 -36.51
CA SER A 211 11.27 -50.43 -36.08
C SER A 211 10.41 -51.55 -36.71
N ASP A 212 9.08 -51.39 -36.75
CA ASP A 212 8.17 -52.35 -37.37
C ASP A 212 8.41 -52.46 -38.86
N LEU A 213 8.56 -51.32 -39.56
CA LEU A 213 8.89 -51.29 -41.01
C LEU A 213 10.27 -51.91 -41.31
N GLN A 214 11.26 -51.69 -40.47
CA GLN A 214 12.58 -52.34 -40.62
C GLN A 214 12.50 -53.85 -40.47
N LYS A 215 11.67 -54.33 -39.53
CA LYS A 215 11.40 -55.78 -39.38
C LYS A 215 10.73 -56.34 -40.61
N ASP A 216 9.65 -55.70 -41.08
CA ASP A 216 8.92 -56.15 -42.28
C ASP A 216 9.80 -56.16 -43.51
N LEU A 217 10.71 -55.16 -43.67
CA LEU A 217 11.67 -55.08 -44.74
C LEU A 217 12.66 -56.27 -44.69
N ASN A 218 13.16 -56.61 -43.49
CA ASN A 218 14.08 -57.73 -43.29
C ASN A 218 13.37 -59.06 -43.56
N ASP A 219 12.13 -59.22 -43.11
CA ASP A 219 11.32 -60.40 -43.38
C ASP A 219 11.03 -60.59 -44.85
N CYS A 220 10.76 -59.50 -45.59
CA CYS A 220 10.58 -59.51 -47.03
C CYS A 220 11.87 -59.88 -47.78
N LYS A 221 13.04 -59.34 -47.37
CA LYS A 221 14.35 -59.68 -47.93
C LYS A 221 14.74 -61.15 -47.72
N ASN A 222 14.33 -61.73 -46.59
CA ASN A 222 14.66 -63.11 -46.20
C ASN A 222 13.69 -64.14 -46.79
N LYS A 223 12.53 -63.73 -47.33
CA LYS A 223 11.65 -64.64 -48.12
C LYS A 223 12.37 -65.08 -49.38
N LYS A 224 12.93 -66.28 -49.34
CA LYS A 224 13.46 -66.96 -50.56
C LYS A 224 12.32 -67.06 -51.60
N VAL A 225 12.53 -66.48 -52.76
CA VAL A 225 11.67 -66.69 -53.92
C VAL A 225 11.70 -68.19 -54.26
N PRO A 226 10.55 -68.91 -54.33
CA PRO A 226 10.54 -70.29 -54.70
C PRO A 226 11.02 -70.36 -56.21
N THR A 227 12.13 -71.05 -56.42
CA THR A 227 12.62 -71.29 -57.78
C THR A 227 11.66 -72.29 -58.46
N THR A 228 10.84 -71.80 -59.34
CA THR A 228 10.01 -72.67 -60.20
C THR A 228 10.94 -73.37 -61.20
N THR A 229 11.24 -74.63 -60.91
CA THR A 229 11.95 -75.50 -61.88
C THR A 229 10.98 -75.85 -62.98
N THR A 230 11.10 -75.20 -64.09
CA THR A 230 10.38 -75.62 -65.34
C THR A 230 11.12 -76.84 -65.84
N GLN A 231 10.51 -78.03 -65.68
CA GLN A 231 10.92 -79.26 -66.42
C GLN A 231 10.44 -79.11 -67.89
N ALA A 232 11.41 -79.05 -68.83
CA ALA A 232 11.14 -79.20 -70.20
C ALA A 232 10.94 -80.70 -70.52
N VAL A 233 9.87 -81.05 -71.27
CA VAL A 233 9.60 -82.33 -71.92
C VAL A 233 10.09 -82.24 -73.33
#